data_79b47e30c43a06a2346733b8aa92f48f
#
_entry.id   79b47e30c43a06a2346733b8aa92f48f
#
_cell.length_a   1.000
_cell.length_b   1.000
_cell.length_c   1.000
_cell.angle_alpha   90.00
_cell.angle_beta   90.00
_cell.angle_gamma   90.00
#
_symmetry.space_group_name_H-M   'P 1'
#
loop_
_entity.id
_entity.type
_entity.pdbx_description
1 polymer ?
#
loop_
_entity_poly.entity_id
_entity_poly.type
_entity_poly.pdbx_seq_one_letter_code
_entity_poly.pdbx_strand_id
1 'polypeptide(L)'
;MFTEDEYRLDFFIEEGFHHKKCEKCGKFFWTRDGSRKTCGDPPCDPYTFIGSPIFKRQHSLDEMREHYLGFFEARGHTRIKRYPVAARWRDDIYLTIASIADFQPFVTSGQVPPPANPLTISQPCIRLDDLDSVGRSGRHLTTFEMMAHHVFNTPDREIYWKDRTVRLCDELLVGLGMDPLAVTYKENPWAGGGNAGPSVEVMVGGLELATLVFMDLVAAPAGA
;
A
#
# COMPACT_ATOMS: atom_id res chain seq x y z
N MET A 1 13.13 14.52 6.05
CA MET A 1 11.65 14.50 6.31
C MET A 1 11.02 14.98 5.02
N PHE A 2 10.06 14.24 4.47
CA PHE A 2 9.38 14.66 3.24
C PHE A 2 8.55 15.91 3.51
N THR A 3 8.44 16.78 2.51
CA THR A 3 7.70 18.05 2.63
C THR A 3 6.20 17.83 2.40
N GLU A 4 5.37 18.79 2.78
CA GLU A 4 3.93 18.76 2.53
C GLU A 4 3.60 18.65 1.03
N ASP A 5 4.41 19.26 0.18
CA ASP A 5 4.23 19.23 -1.28
C ASP A 5 4.32 17.82 -1.86
N GLU A 6 5.06 16.90 -1.21
CA GLU A 6 5.17 15.50 -1.64
C GLU A 6 3.83 14.73 -1.55
N TYR A 7 2.90 15.21 -0.71
CA TYR A 7 1.60 14.60 -0.47
C TYR A 7 0.44 15.39 -1.06
N ARG A 8 0.70 16.60 -1.60
CA ARG A 8 -0.33 17.44 -2.23
C ARG A 8 -0.57 16.99 -3.67
N LEU A 9 -1.41 15.98 -3.84
CA LEU A 9 -1.74 15.40 -5.13
C LEU A 9 -2.92 16.09 -5.79
N ASP A 10 -2.90 16.22 -7.12
CA ASP A 10 -4.00 16.81 -7.90
C ASP A 10 -5.30 16.04 -7.67
N PHE A 11 -5.24 14.71 -7.55
CA PHE A 11 -6.38 13.86 -7.20
C PHE A 11 -7.10 14.32 -5.93
N PHE A 12 -6.37 14.61 -4.87
CA PHE A 12 -7.01 15.05 -3.63
C PHE A 12 -7.71 16.40 -3.79
N ILE A 13 -7.13 17.31 -4.59
CA ILE A 13 -7.69 18.63 -4.83
C ILE A 13 -8.94 18.52 -5.71
N GLU A 14 -8.84 17.80 -6.84
CA GLU A 14 -9.93 17.59 -7.80
C GLU A 14 -11.14 16.90 -7.19
N GLU A 15 -10.90 15.90 -6.32
CA GLU A 15 -11.95 15.09 -5.68
C GLU A 15 -12.47 15.70 -4.36
N GLY A 16 -12.05 16.94 -4.04
CA GLY A 16 -12.57 17.69 -2.90
C GLY A 16 -12.16 17.15 -1.53
N PHE A 17 -11.00 16.51 -1.43
CA PHE A 17 -10.47 16.09 -0.14
C PHE A 17 -10.03 17.28 0.71
N HIS A 18 -10.18 17.14 2.01
CA HIS A 18 -9.69 18.05 3.04
C HIS A 18 -8.35 17.55 3.57
N HIS A 19 -7.31 18.39 3.55
CA HIS A 19 -6.04 18.14 4.24
C HIS A 19 -6.18 18.51 5.71
N LYS A 20 -5.96 17.56 6.60
CA LYS A 20 -6.21 17.72 8.04
C LYS A 20 -5.07 17.18 8.87
N LYS A 21 -4.92 17.73 10.06
CA LYS A 21 -4.00 17.22 11.08
C LYS A 21 -4.80 16.43 12.12
N CYS A 22 -4.37 15.20 12.39
CA CYS A 22 -4.99 14.34 13.40
C CYS A 22 -4.88 14.95 14.81
N GLU A 23 -6.01 15.13 15.50
CA GLU A 23 -6.02 15.73 16.84
C GLU A 23 -5.33 14.86 17.91
N LYS A 24 -5.16 13.55 17.65
CA LYS A 24 -4.54 12.61 18.60
C LYS A 24 -3.04 12.41 18.36
N CYS A 25 -2.61 12.10 17.14
CA CYS A 25 -1.21 11.78 16.86
C CYS A 25 -0.44 12.89 16.15
N GLY A 26 -1.12 13.94 15.69
CA GLY A 26 -0.50 15.06 15.01
C GLY A 26 -0.03 14.78 13.56
N LYS A 27 -0.22 13.56 13.03
CA LYS A 27 0.06 13.23 11.63
C LYS A 27 -0.95 13.87 10.71
N PHE A 28 -0.56 14.19 9.48
CA PHE A 28 -1.45 14.70 8.45
C PHE A 28 -2.16 13.57 7.70
N PHE A 29 -3.35 13.89 7.20
CA PHE A 29 -4.15 12.94 6.40
C PHE A 29 -5.14 13.69 5.51
N TRP A 30 -5.59 13.01 4.46
CA TRP A 30 -6.59 13.48 3.51
C TRP A 30 -7.88 12.70 3.67
N THR A 31 -9.03 13.36 3.59
CA THR A 31 -10.36 12.77 3.74
C THR A 31 -11.42 13.57 3.00
N ARG A 32 -12.46 12.88 2.48
CA ARG A 32 -13.65 13.55 1.94
C ARG A 32 -14.62 14.03 3.04
N ASP A 33 -14.49 13.47 4.25
CA ASP A 33 -15.29 13.92 5.40
C ASP A 33 -14.65 15.11 6.09
N GLY A 34 -15.15 16.31 5.80
CA GLY A 34 -14.65 17.56 6.42
C GLY A 34 -14.85 17.62 7.94
N SER A 35 -15.74 16.80 8.52
CA SER A 35 -15.96 16.73 9.98
C SER A 35 -14.97 15.84 10.70
N ARG A 36 -14.23 14.98 9.99
CA ARG A 36 -13.32 14.01 10.56
C ARG A 36 -12.14 14.68 11.27
N LYS A 37 -11.80 14.17 12.47
CA LYS A 37 -10.78 14.74 13.35
C LYS A 37 -9.55 13.86 13.53
N THR A 38 -9.64 12.59 13.16
CA THR A 38 -8.61 11.58 13.37
C THR A 38 -8.25 10.88 12.06
N CYS A 39 -7.01 10.39 11.98
CA CYS A 39 -6.43 9.84 10.75
C CYS A 39 -6.95 8.45 10.36
N GLY A 40 -7.72 7.78 11.19
CA GLY A 40 -8.21 6.42 10.93
C GLY A 40 -7.33 5.30 11.46
N ASP A 41 -6.10 5.60 11.87
CA ASP A 41 -5.13 4.63 12.33
C ASP A 41 -5.25 4.38 13.85
N PRO A 42 -5.17 3.16 14.37
CA PRO A 42 -5.04 2.91 15.80
C PRO A 42 -3.72 3.49 16.37
N PRO A 43 -3.71 4.02 17.58
CA PRO A 43 -4.82 4.09 18.52
C PRO A 43 -5.71 5.34 18.37
N CYS A 44 -5.57 6.11 17.28
CA CYS A 44 -6.37 7.32 17.06
C CYS A 44 -7.85 6.98 16.86
N ASP A 45 -8.13 5.92 16.12
CA ASP A 45 -9.46 5.38 15.91
C ASP A 45 -9.58 3.96 16.48
N PRO A 46 -10.74 3.58 17.04
CA PRO A 46 -10.97 2.21 17.48
C PRO A 46 -11.14 1.26 16.29
N TYR A 47 -10.92 -0.02 16.52
CA TYR A 47 -11.28 -1.05 15.56
C TYR A 47 -12.80 -1.17 15.45
N THR A 48 -13.37 -0.75 14.33
CA THR A 48 -14.80 -0.85 14.08
C THR A 48 -15.18 -1.89 13.04
N PHE A 49 -14.19 -2.47 12.34
CA PHE A 49 -14.40 -3.47 11.31
C PHE A 49 -14.76 -4.87 11.85
N ILE A 50 -14.43 -5.17 13.11
CA ILE A 50 -14.74 -6.47 13.73
C ILE A 50 -16.25 -6.57 13.93
N GLY A 51 -16.87 -7.54 13.26
CA GLY A 51 -18.32 -7.72 13.26
C GLY A 51 -19.11 -6.68 12.43
N SER A 52 -18.42 -5.73 11.81
CA SER A 52 -19.02 -4.69 10.97
C SER A 52 -18.25 -4.61 9.65
N PRO A 53 -18.63 -5.40 8.62
CA PRO A 53 -17.91 -5.45 7.36
C PRO A 53 -17.79 -4.07 6.71
N ILE A 54 -16.57 -3.72 6.27
CA ILE A 54 -16.29 -2.45 5.60
C ILE A 54 -16.72 -2.44 4.12
N PHE A 55 -16.87 -3.64 3.53
CA PHE A 55 -17.38 -3.80 2.18
C PHE A 55 -18.85 -4.24 2.20
N LYS A 56 -19.61 -3.79 1.21
CA LYS A 56 -21.04 -4.17 1.06
C LYS A 56 -21.24 -5.65 0.76
N ARG A 57 -20.25 -6.29 0.13
CA ARG A 57 -20.27 -7.71 -0.22
C ARG A 57 -19.09 -8.43 0.43
N GLN A 58 -19.34 -9.61 0.94
CA GLN A 58 -18.26 -10.52 1.35
C GLN A 58 -17.65 -11.18 0.12
N HIS A 59 -16.34 -11.34 0.13
CA HIS A 59 -15.57 -12.03 -0.90
C HIS A 59 -14.79 -13.17 -0.25
N SER A 60 -14.72 -14.30 -0.91
CA SER A 60 -13.71 -15.32 -0.60
C SER A 60 -12.32 -14.80 -0.96
N LEU A 61 -11.28 -15.48 -0.46
CA LEU A 61 -9.89 -15.12 -0.80
C LEU A 61 -9.66 -15.17 -2.33
N ASP A 62 -10.18 -16.20 -3.00
CA ASP A 62 -10.01 -16.36 -4.44
C ASP A 62 -10.77 -15.27 -5.22
N GLU A 63 -12.00 -14.95 -4.84
CA GLU A 63 -12.77 -13.86 -5.46
C GLU A 63 -12.07 -12.51 -5.30
N MET A 64 -11.54 -12.21 -4.10
CA MET A 64 -10.83 -10.95 -3.86
C MET A 64 -9.54 -10.87 -4.67
N ARG A 65 -8.79 -11.97 -4.74
CA ARG A 65 -7.57 -12.05 -5.56
C ARG A 65 -7.88 -11.79 -7.03
N GLU A 66 -8.88 -12.48 -7.59
CA GLU A 66 -9.26 -12.32 -8.98
C GLU A 66 -9.84 -10.93 -9.27
N HIS A 67 -10.60 -10.36 -8.34
CA HIS A 67 -11.10 -9.00 -8.46
C HIS A 67 -9.96 -7.99 -8.54
N TYR A 68 -8.99 -8.08 -7.61
CA TYR A 68 -7.83 -7.18 -7.57
C TYR A 68 -6.99 -7.30 -8.85
N LEU A 69 -6.55 -8.51 -9.19
CA LEU A 69 -5.70 -8.73 -10.35
C LEU A 69 -6.39 -8.32 -11.64
N GLY A 70 -7.66 -8.70 -11.83
CA GLY A 70 -8.45 -8.33 -13.01
C GLY A 70 -8.69 -6.81 -13.12
N PHE A 71 -8.86 -6.11 -11.99
CA PHE A 71 -8.98 -4.66 -11.97
C PHE A 71 -7.74 -3.98 -12.57
N PHE A 72 -6.55 -4.44 -12.19
CA PHE A 72 -5.29 -3.90 -12.69
C PHE A 72 -4.96 -4.37 -14.10
N GLU A 73 -5.29 -5.61 -14.48
CA GLU A 73 -5.16 -6.09 -15.87
C GLU A 73 -5.99 -5.24 -16.84
N ALA A 74 -7.23 -4.91 -16.46
CA ALA A 74 -8.10 -4.04 -17.26
C ALA A 74 -7.56 -2.62 -17.42
N ARG A 75 -6.56 -2.25 -16.61
CA ARG A 75 -5.87 -0.94 -16.63
C ARG A 75 -4.43 -1.02 -17.13
N GLY A 76 -4.09 -2.09 -17.87
CA GLY A 76 -2.83 -2.24 -18.57
C GLY A 76 -1.68 -2.83 -17.75
N HIS A 77 -1.94 -3.35 -16.56
CA HIS A 77 -0.93 -4.06 -15.79
C HIS A 77 -0.84 -5.52 -16.22
N THR A 78 0.36 -6.05 -16.32
CA THR A 78 0.55 -7.47 -16.60
C THR A 78 0.49 -8.28 -15.32
N ARG A 79 -0.40 -9.26 -15.24
CA ARG A 79 -0.42 -10.23 -14.14
C ARG A 79 0.79 -11.12 -14.24
N ILE A 80 1.58 -11.21 -13.17
CA ILE A 80 2.74 -12.10 -13.10
C ILE A 80 2.53 -13.25 -12.10
N LYS A 81 3.37 -14.27 -12.22
CA LYS A 81 3.36 -15.40 -11.28
C LYS A 81 3.91 -14.98 -9.93
N ARG A 82 3.42 -15.64 -8.88
CA ARG A 82 3.91 -15.52 -7.51
C ARG A 82 5.35 -15.99 -7.39
N TYR A 83 6.12 -15.32 -6.56
CA TYR A 83 7.43 -15.76 -6.15
C TYR A 83 7.33 -16.78 -4.99
N PRO A 84 8.36 -17.62 -4.79
CA PRO A 84 8.42 -18.50 -3.62
C PRO A 84 8.42 -17.70 -2.32
N VAL A 85 7.80 -18.25 -1.28
CA VAL A 85 7.83 -17.64 0.07
C VAL A 85 9.24 -17.68 0.66
N ALA A 86 10.03 -18.73 0.34
CA ALA A 86 11.45 -18.76 0.68
C ALA A 86 12.21 -17.86 -0.29
N ALA A 87 12.76 -16.76 0.20
CA ALA A 87 13.41 -15.71 -0.60
C ALA A 87 14.84 -16.10 -1.04
N ARG A 88 14.96 -17.10 -1.92
CA ARG A 88 16.25 -17.68 -2.33
C ARG A 88 17.07 -16.79 -3.27
N TRP A 89 16.53 -15.70 -3.77
CA TRP A 89 17.20 -14.75 -4.68
C TRP A 89 17.95 -13.63 -3.96
N ARG A 90 17.86 -13.59 -2.62
CA ARG A 90 18.52 -12.61 -1.76
C ARG A 90 18.92 -13.28 -0.44
N ASP A 91 19.92 -12.73 0.22
CA ASP A 91 20.54 -13.32 1.43
C ASP A 91 20.28 -12.52 2.71
N ASP A 92 19.63 -11.37 2.60
CA ASP A 92 19.29 -10.49 3.72
C ASP A 92 17.92 -10.80 4.37
N ILE A 93 17.08 -11.60 3.71
CA ILE A 93 15.82 -12.11 4.25
C ILE A 93 15.65 -13.61 3.96
N TYR A 94 15.00 -14.33 4.87
CA TYR A 94 14.68 -15.75 4.67
C TYR A 94 13.32 -15.98 4.02
N LEU A 95 12.35 -15.11 4.36
CA LEU A 95 10.95 -15.23 3.94
C LEU A 95 10.50 -13.97 3.20
N THR A 96 9.66 -14.13 2.21
CA THR A 96 9.00 -13.02 1.52
C THR A 96 7.98 -12.40 2.47
N ILE A 97 8.23 -11.17 2.90
CA ILE A 97 7.42 -10.43 3.87
C ILE A 97 6.50 -9.39 3.23
N ALA A 98 6.74 -9.07 1.96
CA ALA A 98 5.96 -8.12 1.17
C ALA A 98 6.22 -8.38 -0.32
N SER A 99 5.29 -7.97 -1.20
CA SER A 99 5.43 -8.14 -2.64
C SER A 99 6.64 -7.38 -3.23
N ILE A 100 7.01 -6.23 -2.64
CA ILE A 100 8.18 -5.47 -3.10
C ILE A 100 9.50 -6.23 -2.88
N ALA A 101 9.55 -7.13 -1.90
CA ALA A 101 10.72 -7.97 -1.64
C ALA A 101 11.10 -8.85 -2.85
N ASP A 102 10.14 -9.16 -3.72
CA ASP A 102 10.36 -9.92 -4.95
C ASP A 102 11.23 -9.17 -5.96
N PHE A 103 11.27 -7.85 -5.87
CA PHE A 103 11.95 -6.95 -6.80
C PHE A 103 13.18 -6.27 -6.21
N GLN A 104 13.33 -6.30 -4.89
CA GLN A 104 14.47 -5.73 -4.18
C GLN A 104 15.61 -6.75 -4.03
N PRO A 105 16.86 -6.30 -4.10
CA PRO A 105 17.31 -4.98 -4.52
C PRO A 105 17.47 -4.84 -6.04
N PHE A 106 17.41 -5.94 -6.79
CA PHE A 106 17.90 -6.04 -8.17
C PHE A 106 17.07 -5.24 -9.19
N VAL A 107 15.74 -5.32 -9.11
CA VAL A 107 14.87 -4.56 -10.01
C VAL A 107 14.79 -3.09 -9.58
N THR A 108 14.68 -2.83 -8.28
CA THR A 108 14.59 -1.45 -7.76
C THR A 108 15.88 -0.65 -7.96
N SER A 109 17.03 -1.32 -8.10
CA SER A 109 18.32 -0.68 -8.43
C SER A 109 18.57 -0.57 -9.94
N GLY A 110 17.67 -1.12 -10.78
CA GLY A 110 17.87 -1.16 -12.23
C GLY A 110 18.86 -2.19 -12.74
N GLN A 111 19.42 -3.07 -11.87
CA GLN A 111 20.37 -4.12 -12.27
C GLN A 111 19.70 -5.20 -13.14
N VAL A 112 18.43 -5.47 -12.88
CA VAL A 112 17.62 -6.46 -13.61
C VAL A 112 16.33 -5.78 -14.05
N PRO A 113 15.89 -5.95 -15.30
CA PRO A 113 14.61 -5.42 -15.73
C PRO A 113 13.44 -6.09 -14.98
N PRO A 114 12.33 -5.39 -14.73
CA PRO A 114 11.13 -6.02 -14.18
C PRO A 114 10.57 -7.05 -15.16
N PRO A 115 9.91 -8.13 -14.68
CA PRO A 115 9.31 -9.15 -15.53
C PRO A 115 8.18 -8.61 -16.43
N ALA A 116 7.58 -7.51 -16.01
CA ALA A 116 6.63 -6.68 -16.77
C ALA A 116 6.56 -5.29 -16.14
N ASN A 117 6.10 -4.28 -16.88
CA ASN A 117 6.00 -2.91 -16.36
C ASN A 117 4.93 -2.10 -17.11
N PRO A 118 3.79 -1.73 -16.46
CA PRO A 118 3.45 -2.02 -15.08
C PRO A 118 3.01 -3.48 -14.86
N LEU A 119 3.04 -3.93 -13.60
CA LEU A 119 2.63 -5.29 -13.26
C LEU A 119 1.69 -5.35 -12.05
N THR A 120 0.98 -6.48 -11.93
CA THR A 120 0.18 -6.83 -10.74
C THR A 120 0.45 -8.26 -10.30
N ILE A 121 0.43 -8.48 -8.99
CA ILE A 121 0.75 -9.75 -8.35
C ILE A 121 -0.09 -9.94 -7.08
N SER A 122 -0.38 -11.20 -6.72
CA SER A 122 -0.85 -11.56 -5.38
C SER A 122 0.20 -12.48 -4.75
N GLN A 123 1.06 -11.90 -3.93
CA GLN A 123 2.23 -12.56 -3.34
C GLN A 123 1.91 -13.16 -1.98
N PRO A 124 2.05 -14.49 -1.78
CA PRO A 124 2.03 -15.09 -0.45
C PRO A 124 3.20 -14.60 0.40
N CYS A 125 2.90 -14.14 1.59
CA CYS A 125 3.85 -13.57 2.53
C CYS A 125 3.79 -14.29 3.87
N ILE A 126 4.94 -14.31 4.58
CA ILE A 126 5.03 -14.76 5.96
C ILE A 126 5.70 -13.65 6.78
N ARG A 127 5.03 -13.22 7.86
CA ARG A 127 5.58 -12.29 8.85
C ARG A 127 5.52 -12.93 10.23
N LEU A 128 6.62 -12.84 10.96
CA LEU A 128 6.74 -13.34 12.32
C LEU A 128 6.90 -12.21 13.33
N ASP A 129 6.69 -10.98 12.87
CA ASP A 129 6.65 -9.80 13.72
C ASP A 129 5.30 -9.75 14.47
N ASP A 130 5.28 -9.14 15.64
CA ASP A 130 4.07 -8.94 16.45
C ASP A 130 3.24 -10.21 16.72
N LEU A 131 3.90 -11.35 16.88
CA LEU A 131 3.26 -12.67 17.13
C LEU A 131 2.28 -12.63 18.31
N ASP A 132 2.57 -11.84 19.34
CA ASP A 132 1.70 -11.67 20.51
C ASP A 132 0.34 -11.01 20.18
N SER A 133 0.25 -10.33 19.03
CA SER A 133 -0.96 -9.69 18.53
C SER A 133 -1.82 -10.60 17.65
N VAL A 134 -1.27 -11.74 17.19
CA VAL A 134 -1.99 -12.73 16.37
C VAL A 134 -3.13 -13.36 17.17
N GLY A 135 -4.33 -13.38 16.58
CA GLY A 135 -5.54 -13.87 17.24
C GLY A 135 -6.14 -12.92 18.29
N ARG A 136 -5.51 -11.77 18.55
CA ARG A 136 -5.98 -10.77 19.51
C ARG A 136 -6.48 -9.49 18.82
N SER A 137 -5.72 -8.97 17.90
CA SER A 137 -6.04 -7.71 17.22
C SER A 137 -7.07 -7.85 16.10
N GLY A 138 -7.31 -9.06 15.58
CA GLY A 138 -8.13 -9.31 14.39
C GLY A 138 -7.50 -8.87 13.07
N ARG A 139 -6.29 -8.30 13.09
CA ARG A 139 -5.58 -7.80 11.89
C ARG A 139 -4.14 -8.33 11.73
N HIS A 140 -3.57 -8.96 12.75
CA HIS A 140 -2.24 -9.58 12.64
C HIS A 140 -2.37 -11.05 12.28
N LEU A 141 -1.74 -11.44 11.19
CA LEU A 141 -1.68 -12.79 10.65
C LEU A 141 -0.23 -13.16 10.34
N THR A 142 0.14 -14.41 10.60
CA THR A 142 1.49 -14.91 10.26
C THR A 142 1.63 -15.18 8.77
N THR A 143 0.54 -15.57 8.10
CA THR A 143 0.49 -15.84 6.67
C THR A 143 -0.65 -15.06 6.03
N PHE A 144 -0.38 -14.44 4.90
CA PHE A 144 -1.35 -13.66 4.13
C PHE A 144 -0.93 -13.56 2.67
N GLU A 145 -1.84 -13.10 1.81
CA GLU A 145 -1.49 -12.70 0.45
C GLU A 145 -1.47 -11.18 0.37
N MET A 146 -0.35 -10.64 -0.11
CA MET A 146 -0.24 -9.23 -0.45
C MET A 146 -0.55 -9.04 -1.92
N MET A 147 -1.74 -8.55 -2.21
CA MET A 147 -2.13 -8.13 -3.56
C MET A 147 -1.49 -6.76 -3.82
N ALA A 148 -0.77 -6.64 -4.92
CA ALA A 148 -0.03 -5.43 -5.22
C ALA A 148 0.00 -5.14 -6.72
N HIS A 149 0.16 -3.86 -7.04
CA HIS A 149 0.59 -3.40 -8.35
C HIS A 149 1.90 -2.63 -8.20
N HIS A 150 2.77 -2.77 -9.19
CA HIS A 150 4.07 -2.11 -9.20
C HIS A 150 4.30 -1.45 -10.55
N VAL A 151 4.90 -0.28 -10.50
CA VAL A 151 5.43 0.42 -11.65
C VAL A 151 6.88 0.81 -11.35
N PHE A 152 7.75 0.60 -12.33
CA PHE A 152 9.17 0.91 -12.23
C PHE A 152 9.49 1.99 -13.26
N ASN A 153 9.48 3.23 -12.78
CA ASN A 153 9.85 4.38 -13.59
C ASN A 153 11.38 4.47 -13.73
N THR A 154 11.82 5.04 -14.83
CA THR A 154 13.22 5.38 -15.07
C THR A 154 13.32 6.87 -15.38
N PRO A 155 14.52 7.48 -15.34
CA PRO A 155 14.70 8.88 -15.71
C PRO A 155 14.15 9.23 -17.10
N ASP A 156 14.21 8.26 -18.05
CA ASP A 156 13.79 8.44 -19.42
C ASP A 156 12.32 8.06 -19.68
N ARG A 157 11.67 7.40 -18.71
CA ARG A 157 10.32 6.89 -18.92
C ARG A 157 9.53 6.82 -17.61
N GLU A 158 8.63 7.76 -17.44
CA GLU A 158 7.57 7.68 -16.44
C GLU A 158 6.33 7.02 -17.04
N ILE A 159 5.79 5.98 -16.39
CA ILE A 159 4.54 5.32 -16.76
C ILE A 159 3.38 6.01 -16.03
N TYR A 160 3.47 6.10 -14.71
CA TYR A 160 2.66 6.94 -13.83
C TYR A 160 3.32 7.04 -12.45
N TRP A 161 2.90 8.00 -11.65
CA TRP A 161 3.46 8.24 -10.31
C TRP A 161 2.37 8.37 -9.25
N LYS A 162 2.59 9.14 -8.22
CA LYS A 162 1.78 9.28 -7.00
C LYS A 162 0.28 9.46 -7.28
N ASP A 163 -0.07 10.43 -8.07
CA ASP A 163 -1.47 10.80 -8.34
C ASP A 163 -2.27 9.63 -8.92
N ARG A 164 -1.75 9.02 -9.98
CA ARG A 164 -2.42 7.90 -10.62
C ARG A 164 -2.48 6.67 -9.70
N THR A 165 -1.46 6.46 -8.86
CA THR A 165 -1.45 5.35 -7.88
C THR A 165 -2.57 5.50 -6.87
N VAL A 166 -2.74 6.70 -6.28
CA VAL A 166 -3.80 6.97 -5.29
C VAL A 166 -5.16 6.88 -5.95
N ARG A 167 -5.33 7.44 -7.15
CA ARG A 167 -6.57 7.37 -7.94
C ARG A 167 -6.98 5.91 -8.23
N LEU A 168 -6.04 5.06 -8.64
CA LEU A 168 -6.29 3.62 -8.87
C LEU A 168 -6.73 2.89 -7.59
N CYS A 169 -6.13 3.21 -6.46
CA CYS A 169 -6.54 2.65 -5.18
C CYS A 169 -7.97 3.08 -4.81
N ASP A 170 -8.29 4.36 -4.93
CA ASP A 170 -9.63 4.89 -4.65
C ASP A 170 -10.69 4.26 -5.58
N GLU A 171 -10.41 4.20 -6.89
CA GLU A 171 -11.28 3.54 -7.88
C GLU A 171 -11.58 2.07 -7.51
N LEU A 172 -10.55 1.32 -7.06
CA LEU A 172 -10.70 -0.06 -6.62
C LEU A 172 -11.60 -0.15 -5.38
N LEU A 173 -11.35 0.65 -4.35
CA LEU A 173 -12.11 0.61 -3.10
C LEU A 173 -13.56 1.02 -3.31
N VAL A 174 -13.82 2.06 -4.08
CA VAL A 174 -15.19 2.48 -4.45
C VAL A 174 -15.87 1.38 -5.27
N GLY A 175 -15.17 0.75 -6.20
CA GLY A 175 -15.66 -0.37 -7.00
C GLY A 175 -16.04 -1.60 -6.16
N LEU A 176 -15.35 -1.84 -5.04
CA LEU A 176 -15.68 -2.86 -4.04
C LEU A 176 -16.86 -2.45 -3.14
N GLY A 177 -17.41 -1.25 -3.32
CA GLY A 177 -18.55 -0.73 -2.56
C GLY A 177 -18.17 -0.09 -1.22
N MET A 178 -16.93 0.35 -1.06
CA MET A 178 -16.50 1.16 0.07
C MET A 178 -17.22 2.52 0.06
N ASP A 179 -17.60 2.99 1.24
CA ASP A 179 -18.05 4.37 1.40
C ASP A 179 -16.85 5.33 1.28
N PRO A 180 -16.81 6.21 0.28
CA PRO A 180 -15.69 7.13 0.10
C PRO A 180 -15.47 8.09 1.28
N LEU A 181 -16.53 8.40 2.05
CA LEU A 181 -16.42 9.26 3.24
C LEU A 181 -15.73 8.57 4.42
N ALA A 182 -15.72 7.22 4.43
CA ALA A 182 -15.09 6.44 5.48
C ALA A 182 -13.56 6.35 5.32
N VAL A 183 -13.06 6.56 4.09
CA VAL A 183 -11.64 6.39 3.75
C VAL A 183 -10.82 7.61 4.18
N THR A 184 -9.67 7.36 4.79
CA THR A 184 -8.64 8.37 5.00
C THR A 184 -7.32 7.92 4.39
N TYR A 185 -6.55 8.88 3.91
CA TYR A 185 -5.23 8.71 3.32
C TYR A 185 -4.22 9.40 4.24
N LYS A 186 -3.58 8.63 5.11
CA LYS A 186 -2.65 9.14 6.12
C LYS A 186 -1.24 9.25 5.53
N GLU A 187 -0.61 10.40 5.72
CA GLU A 187 0.76 10.65 5.28
C GLU A 187 1.76 9.97 6.21
N ASN A 188 2.69 9.23 5.64
CA ASN A 188 3.75 8.58 6.40
C ASN A 188 5.01 8.42 5.54
N PRO A 189 6.23 8.61 6.09
CA PRO A 189 7.44 8.17 5.43
C PRO A 189 7.57 6.65 5.51
N TRP A 190 8.10 6.05 4.46
CA TRP A 190 8.36 4.61 4.41
C TRP A 190 9.82 4.33 4.08
N ALA A 191 10.39 3.30 4.70
CA ALA A 191 11.71 2.77 4.36
C ALA A 191 11.74 1.25 4.55
N GLY A 192 12.36 0.53 3.62
CA GLY A 192 12.49 -0.92 3.69
C GLY A 192 13.33 -1.50 2.53
N GLY A 193 14.10 -2.54 2.81
CA GLY A 193 14.88 -3.25 1.79
C GLY A 193 15.86 -2.39 1.01
N GLY A 194 16.40 -1.33 1.63
CA GLY A 194 17.35 -0.42 0.99
C GLY A 194 16.71 0.71 0.18
N ASN A 195 15.39 0.82 0.18
CA ASN A 195 14.65 1.90 -0.47
C ASN A 195 13.87 2.73 0.56
N ALA A 196 13.58 3.98 0.24
CA ALA A 196 12.73 4.85 1.04
C ALA A 196 11.95 5.81 0.14
N GLY A 197 10.90 6.42 0.70
CA GLY A 197 10.10 7.42 0.01
C GLY A 197 8.87 7.85 0.82
N PRO A 198 8.11 8.84 0.35
CA PRO A 198 6.83 9.17 0.92
C PRO A 198 5.86 7.99 0.70
N SER A 199 4.93 7.80 1.63
CA SER A 199 3.86 6.83 1.49
C SER A 199 2.53 7.38 1.98
N VAL A 200 1.47 6.79 1.50
CA VAL A 200 0.10 7.09 1.92
C VAL A 200 -0.54 5.80 2.41
N GLU A 201 -0.90 5.78 3.69
CA GLU A 201 -1.61 4.68 4.33
C GLU A 201 -3.12 4.88 4.17
N VAL A 202 -3.80 3.90 3.60
CA VAL A 202 -5.25 3.94 3.34
C VAL A 202 -5.99 3.28 4.49
N MET A 203 -6.72 4.07 5.27
CA MET A 203 -7.31 3.64 6.54
C MET A 203 -8.84 3.67 6.50
N VAL A 204 -9.46 2.65 7.07
CA VAL A 204 -10.93 2.58 7.30
C VAL A 204 -11.20 1.81 8.58
N GLY A 205 -11.96 2.41 9.51
CA GLY A 205 -12.45 1.72 10.70
C GLY A 205 -11.36 1.14 11.62
N GLY A 206 -10.18 1.76 11.66
CA GLY A 206 -9.02 1.26 12.40
C GLY A 206 -8.23 0.15 11.66
N LEU A 207 -8.52 -0.08 10.39
CA LEU A 207 -7.84 -1.06 9.56
C LEU A 207 -7.06 -0.35 8.45
N GLU A 208 -5.78 -0.68 8.31
CA GLU A 208 -4.98 -0.31 7.15
C GLU A 208 -5.29 -1.26 5.99
N LEU A 209 -5.88 -0.73 4.92
CA LEU A 209 -6.25 -1.50 3.73
C LEU A 209 -5.13 -1.60 2.72
N ALA A 210 -4.34 -0.54 2.62
CA ALA A 210 -3.22 -0.46 1.69
C ALA A 210 -2.18 0.54 2.18
N THR A 211 -0.92 0.30 1.79
CA THR A 211 0.17 1.25 1.87
C THR A 211 0.64 1.55 0.45
N LEU A 212 0.47 2.78 0.00
CA LEU A 212 0.92 3.25 -1.30
C LEU A 212 2.28 3.90 -1.12
N VAL A 213 3.34 3.20 -1.56
CA VAL A 213 4.73 3.62 -1.33
C VAL A 213 5.35 4.16 -2.62
N PHE A 214 5.98 5.31 -2.51
CA PHE A 214 6.63 6.01 -3.62
C PHE A 214 8.15 6.05 -3.37
N MET A 215 8.84 5.00 -3.82
CA MET A 215 10.26 4.81 -3.58
C MET A 215 11.08 5.66 -4.55
N ASP A 216 11.64 6.75 -4.07
CA ASP A 216 12.49 7.68 -4.82
C ASP A 216 13.90 7.82 -4.23
N LEU A 217 14.16 7.18 -3.09
CA LEU A 217 15.44 7.16 -2.41
C LEU A 217 15.99 5.73 -2.31
N VAL A 218 17.28 5.61 -2.47
CA VAL A 218 18.04 4.36 -2.29
C VAL A 218 19.09 4.58 -1.19
N ALA A 219 19.26 3.58 -0.31
CA ALA A 219 20.30 3.63 0.72
C ALA A 219 21.69 3.77 0.07
N ALA A 220 22.49 4.71 0.59
CA ALA A 220 23.89 4.81 0.17
C ALA A 220 24.66 3.53 0.53
N PRO A 221 25.66 3.11 -0.27
CA PRO A 221 26.54 2.02 0.12
C PRO A 221 27.19 2.30 1.47
N ALA A 222 27.33 1.25 2.30
CA ALA A 222 28.00 1.40 3.60
C ALA A 222 29.42 1.93 3.40
N GLY A 223 29.71 3.13 3.92
CA GLY A 223 31.03 3.77 3.81
C GLY A 223 31.16 4.85 2.71
N ALA A 224 30.05 5.31 2.12
CA ALA A 224 30.02 6.50 1.26
C ALA A 224 29.81 7.79 2.06
#